data_b803f0c56410125aa9d6e77ccddecaee
#
_entry.id   b803f0c56410125aa9d6e77ccddecaee
#
_cell.length_a   1.000
_cell.length_b   1.000
_cell.length_c   1.000
_cell.angle_alpha   90.00
_cell.angle_beta   90.00
_cell.angle_gamma   90.00
#
_symmetry.space_group_name_H-M   'P 1'
#
loop_
_entity.id
_entity.type
_entity.pdbx_description
1 polymer ?
#
loop_
_entity_poly.entity_id
_entity_poly.type
_entity_poly.pdbx_seq_one_letter_code
_entity_poly.pdbx_strand_id
1 'polypeptide(L)'
;LLTAHPVDKLAPFRFAGKTMRLPLWISSMTGGTGKAGNINRNLARACNEFGLGMGVGSCRILLEDERHLPDFDLRHIVGNESPFYANLGIAQLEQLIEEKATDKISRLIELLKTDGIIIHVNPFQEAFQPEGEIIKRPPIDTLQEFLENTDARVIVKEVGQGIGPESIKQLLHLPIEAIEFGALGGTNFTLLELLRSQEKELKAYEAFGKIGHTAEEMTKMVNDVVSKSNTYKCKQLIISGGITHILDGYHLQQKSKLTAVIGMGSTLLKAASGEYEELKGYLQQVERSYQLASSYLRIKNEIEHF
;
A
#
# COMPACT_ATOMS: atom_id res chain seq x y z
N LEU A 1 28.90 -8.05 -18.50
CA LEU A 1 30.31 -7.85 -18.85
C LEU A 1 30.92 -6.57 -18.27
N LEU A 2 30.10 -5.56 -17.92
CA LEU A 2 30.57 -4.25 -17.48
C LEU A 2 30.52 -4.05 -15.96
N THR A 3 29.98 -4.99 -15.20
CA THR A 3 29.73 -4.84 -13.76
C THR A 3 30.16 -6.09 -13.00
N ALA A 4 30.81 -5.91 -11.88
CA ALA A 4 31.14 -6.98 -10.93
C ALA A 4 29.92 -7.37 -10.09
N HIS A 5 30.01 -8.45 -9.33
CA HIS A 5 28.98 -8.81 -8.35
C HIS A 5 28.81 -7.69 -7.31
N PRO A 6 27.58 -7.31 -6.96
CA PRO A 6 27.37 -6.36 -5.89
C PRO A 6 27.81 -6.97 -4.56
N VAL A 7 28.70 -6.28 -3.86
CA VAL A 7 29.20 -6.64 -2.53
C VAL A 7 28.73 -5.66 -1.46
N ASP A 8 28.36 -4.45 -1.88
CA ASP A 8 27.89 -3.39 -0.99
C ASP A 8 26.41 -3.51 -0.70
N LYS A 9 25.99 -2.95 0.44
CA LYS A 9 24.57 -2.78 0.78
C LYS A 9 23.92 -1.79 -0.19
N LEU A 10 22.61 -1.93 -0.37
CA LEU A 10 21.83 -0.95 -1.12
C LEU A 10 21.95 0.44 -0.49
N ALA A 11 22.11 1.47 -1.32
CA ALA A 11 22.13 2.83 -0.85
C ALA A 11 20.75 3.22 -0.27
N PRO A 12 20.72 3.84 0.93
CA PRO A 12 19.46 4.30 1.50
C PRO A 12 18.86 5.43 0.66
N PHE A 13 17.53 5.51 0.66
CA PHE A 13 16.80 6.53 -0.09
C PHE A 13 15.60 7.05 0.72
N ARG A 14 15.07 8.21 0.34
CA ARG A 14 13.93 8.85 1.01
C ARG A 14 12.61 8.40 0.37
N PHE A 15 11.68 7.96 1.21
CA PHE A 15 10.32 7.62 0.81
C PHE A 15 9.36 7.86 1.98
N ALA A 16 8.16 8.37 1.71
CA ALA A 16 7.13 8.63 2.71
C ALA A 16 7.67 9.37 3.96
N GLY A 17 8.53 10.36 3.72
CA GLY A 17 9.13 11.21 4.74
C GLY A 17 10.25 10.59 5.58
N LYS A 18 10.58 9.34 5.37
CA LYS A 18 11.60 8.56 6.12
C LYS A 18 12.67 7.98 5.21
N THR A 19 13.58 7.23 5.78
CA THR A 19 14.69 6.58 5.05
C THR A 19 14.41 5.09 4.94
N MET A 20 14.45 4.56 3.73
CA MET A 20 14.37 3.13 3.46
C MET A 20 15.71 2.61 2.94
N ARG A 21 16.00 1.32 3.15
CA ARG A 21 17.19 0.65 2.64
C ARG A 21 16.87 -0.34 1.51
N LEU A 22 15.73 -1.03 1.63
CA LEU A 22 15.19 -1.87 0.57
C LEU A 22 13.90 -1.23 0.06
N PRO A 23 13.71 -1.02 -1.25
CA PRO A 23 12.50 -0.39 -1.80
C PRO A 23 11.30 -1.34 -1.81
N LEU A 24 10.99 -1.88 -0.64
CA LEU A 24 9.90 -2.80 -0.40
C LEU A 24 8.96 -2.22 0.66
N TRP A 25 7.68 -2.18 0.34
CA TRP A 25 6.60 -1.74 1.21
C TRP A 25 5.72 -2.92 1.62
N ILE A 26 5.48 -3.07 2.90
CA ILE A 26 4.52 -4.03 3.43
C ILE A 26 3.12 -3.40 3.32
N SER A 27 2.36 -3.86 2.33
CA SER A 27 1.00 -3.40 2.10
C SER A 27 0.07 -3.82 3.24
N SER A 28 -0.84 -2.92 3.62
CA SER A 28 -1.80 -3.11 4.72
C SER A 28 -2.72 -4.29 4.49
N MET A 29 -2.66 -5.31 5.34
CA MET A 29 -3.44 -6.54 5.18
C MET A 29 -4.16 -6.99 6.46
N THR A 30 -3.55 -6.79 7.64
CA THR A 30 -4.02 -7.40 8.90
C THR A 30 -4.60 -6.37 9.85
N GLY A 31 -5.86 -6.56 10.25
CA GLY A 31 -6.50 -5.83 11.35
C GLY A 31 -6.27 -6.47 12.72
N GLY A 32 -6.83 -5.89 13.77
CA GLY A 32 -6.65 -6.31 15.16
C GLY A 32 -7.39 -7.62 15.52
N THR A 33 -6.70 -8.73 15.39
CA THR A 33 -7.10 -10.02 15.99
C THR A 33 -5.85 -10.65 16.59
N GLY A 34 -5.97 -11.48 17.62
CA GLY A 34 -4.81 -12.04 18.34
C GLY A 34 -3.77 -12.74 17.45
N LYS A 35 -4.21 -13.37 16.34
CA LYS A 35 -3.29 -13.90 15.32
C LYS A 35 -2.62 -12.80 14.51
N ALA A 36 -3.36 -11.75 14.19
CA ALA A 36 -2.83 -10.60 13.44
C ALA A 36 -1.74 -9.86 14.23
N GLY A 37 -1.83 -9.76 15.54
CA GLY A 37 -0.81 -9.15 16.38
C GLY A 37 0.57 -9.80 16.26
N ASN A 38 0.64 -11.15 16.20
CA ASN A 38 1.92 -11.86 15.98
C ASN A 38 2.49 -11.58 14.59
N ILE A 39 1.65 -11.62 13.57
CA ILE A 39 2.02 -11.31 12.19
C ILE A 39 2.56 -9.88 12.10
N ASN A 40 1.83 -8.93 12.68
CA ASN A 40 2.22 -7.52 12.71
C ASN A 40 3.57 -7.31 13.40
N ARG A 41 3.85 -8.00 14.51
CA ARG A 41 5.15 -7.96 15.19
C ARG A 41 6.29 -8.51 14.31
N ASN A 42 6.06 -9.63 13.61
CA ASN A 42 7.06 -10.18 12.70
C ASN A 42 7.34 -9.22 11.53
N LEU A 43 6.31 -8.61 10.95
CA LEU A 43 6.45 -7.61 9.89
C LEU A 43 7.16 -6.35 10.39
N ALA A 44 6.85 -5.88 11.60
CA ALA A 44 7.51 -4.74 12.24
C ALA A 44 9.02 -4.99 12.49
N ARG A 45 9.40 -6.21 12.94
CA ARG A 45 10.80 -6.63 13.04
C ARG A 45 11.50 -6.59 11.69
N ALA A 46 10.84 -7.07 10.65
CA ALA A 46 11.36 -7.04 9.27
C ALA A 46 11.58 -5.61 8.78
N CYS A 47 10.66 -4.68 9.07
CA CYS A 47 10.84 -3.26 8.74
C CYS A 47 12.11 -2.70 9.36
N ASN A 48 12.36 -2.96 10.63
CA ASN A 48 13.56 -2.51 11.33
C ASN A 48 14.83 -3.15 10.75
N GLU A 49 14.84 -4.48 10.59
CA GLU A 49 16.03 -5.22 10.18
C GLU A 49 16.43 -4.91 8.73
N PHE A 50 15.47 -4.81 7.81
CA PHE A 50 15.71 -4.60 6.37
C PHE A 50 15.50 -3.16 5.90
N GLY A 51 14.98 -2.26 6.74
CA GLY A 51 14.69 -0.87 6.38
C GLY A 51 13.56 -0.75 5.37
N LEU A 52 12.44 -1.46 5.63
CA LEU A 52 11.23 -1.45 4.80
C LEU A 52 10.26 -0.35 5.25
N GLY A 53 9.26 -0.03 4.41
CA GLY A 53 8.09 0.72 4.83
C GLY A 53 6.91 -0.21 5.15
N MET A 54 5.98 0.25 6.00
CA MET A 54 4.84 -0.57 6.40
C MET A 54 3.57 0.27 6.63
N GLY A 55 2.45 -0.22 6.08
CA GLY A 55 1.10 0.14 6.52
C GLY A 55 0.48 -0.99 7.34
N VAL A 56 -0.15 -0.67 8.47
CA VAL A 56 -0.95 -1.65 9.21
C VAL A 56 -2.33 -1.85 8.56
N GLY A 57 -3.02 -2.93 8.88
CA GLY A 57 -4.41 -3.13 8.49
C GLY A 57 -5.35 -2.08 9.09
N SER A 58 -6.64 -2.14 8.74
CA SER A 58 -7.61 -1.13 9.21
C SER A 58 -7.58 -0.98 10.73
N CYS A 59 -7.37 0.26 11.17
CA CYS A 59 -7.38 0.67 12.58
C CYS A 59 -8.77 1.09 13.06
N ARG A 60 -9.84 0.83 12.28
CA ARG A 60 -11.22 1.23 12.62
C ARG A 60 -11.59 0.86 14.07
N ILE A 61 -11.21 -0.33 14.49
CA ILE A 61 -11.53 -0.84 15.82
C ILE A 61 -10.96 0.05 16.94
N LEU A 62 -9.84 0.74 16.72
CA LEU A 62 -9.22 1.63 17.70
C LEU A 62 -9.92 2.98 17.84
N LEU A 63 -10.84 3.33 16.92
CA LEU A 63 -11.67 4.53 17.05
C LEU A 63 -12.70 4.38 18.17
N GLU A 64 -13.05 3.13 18.51
CA GLU A 64 -14.08 2.79 19.49
C GLU A 64 -13.51 2.12 20.75
N ASP A 65 -12.46 1.30 20.60
CA ASP A 65 -11.97 0.42 21.66
C ASP A 65 -10.45 0.23 21.63
N GLU A 66 -9.77 0.80 22.61
CA GLU A 66 -8.31 0.72 22.72
C GLU A 66 -7.80 -0.65 23.23
N ARG A 67 -8.66 -1.62 23.57
CA ARG A 67 -8.22 -2.96 24.01
C ARG A 67 -7.39 -3.70 22.93
N HIS A 68 -7.57 -3.31 21.66
CA HIS A 68 -6.82 -3.86 20.55
C HIS A 68 -5.50 -3.13 20.24
N LEU A 69 -5.19 -2.08 21.00
CA LEU A 69 -3.97 -1.29 20.80
C LEU A 69 -2.68 -2.14 20.77
N PRO A 70 -2.51 -3.20 21.60
CA PRO A 70 -1.29 -4.02 21.54
C PRO A 70 -1.01 -4.70 20.21
N ASP A 71 -2.01 -4.87 19.34
CA ASP A 71 -1.85 -5.46 18.02
C ASP A 71 -1.32 -4.44 16.99
N PHE A 72 -1.40 -3.14 17.28
CA PHE A 72 -1.05 -2.03 16.41
C PHE A 72 0.08 -1.14 16.94
N ASP A 73 0.38 -1.17 18.23
CA ASP A 73 1.48 -0.40 18.84
C ASP A 73 2.84 -1.02 18.50
N LEU A 74 3.29 -0.77 17.27
CA LEU A 74 4.46 -1.41 16.69
C LEU A 74 5.65 -0.46 16.51
N ARG A 75 5.50 0.85 16.78
CA ARG A 75 6.55 1.83 16.55
C ARG A 75 7.85 1.47 17.27
N HIS A 76 7.75 0.95 18.51
CA HIS A 76 8.91 0.53 19.28
C HIS A 76 9.69 -0.66 18.65
N ILE A 77 9.04 -1.44 17.76
CA ILE A 77 9.65 -2.55 17.02
C ILE A 77 10.16 -2.05 15.66
N VAL A 78 9.34 -1.30 14.92
CA VAL A 78 9.70 -0.73 13.61
C VAL A 78 10.89 0.22 13.70
N GLY A 79 11.04 0.92 14.84
CA GLY A 79 12.04 1.96 15.01
C GLY A 79 11.62 3.28 14.35
N ASN A 80 12.47 4.31 14.44
CA ASN A 80 12.14 5.66 13.98
C ASN A 80 12.54 5.96 12.53
N GLU A 81 13.37 5.13 11.91
CA GLU A 81 13.92 5.37 10.58
C GLU A 81 12.97 4.94 9.46
N SER A 82 12.25 3.84 9.65
CA SER A 82 11.35 3.27 8.66
C SER A 82 9.99 3.96 8.64
N PRO A 83 9.39 4.22 7.45
CA PRO A 83 8.04 4.77 7.36
C PRO A 83 7.02 3.74 7.87
N PHE A 84 6.12 4.21 8.75
CA PHE A 84 5.08 3.40 9.38
C PHE A 84 3.76 4.17 9.43
N TYR A 85 2.71 3.61 8.85
CA TYR A 85 1.44 4.30 8.63
C TYR A 85 0.25 3.55 9.23
N ALA A 86 -0.65 4.30 9.89
CA ALA A 86 -1.98 3.83 10.27
C ALA A 86 -2.86 3.65 9.02
N ASN A 87 -4.08 3.11 9.18
CA ASN A 87 -4.96 2.85 8.05
C ASN A 87 -6.43 2.95 8.45
N LEU A 88 -7.22 3.67 7.65
CA LEU A 88 -8.68 3.75 7.73
C LEU A 88 -9.30 3.62 6.34
N GLY A 89 -10.56 3.18 6.29
CA GLY A 89 -11.34 3.18 5.06
C GLY A 89 -11.92 4.54 4.73
N ILE A 90 -12.23 4.73 3.44
CA ILE A 90 -12.85 5.95 2.95
C ILE A 90 -14.24 6.19 3.58
N ALA A 91 -15.01 5.13 3.84
CA ALA A 91 -16.31 5.22 4.49
C ALA A 91 -16.19 5.76 5.93
N GLN A 92 -15.21 5.26 6.70
CA GLN A 92 -14.93 5.77 8.05
C GLN A 92 -14.46 7.23 8.02
N LEU A 93 -13.63 7.60 7.03
CA LEU A 93 -13.22 9.00 6.86
C LEU A 93 -14.42 9.89 6.58
N GLU A 94 -15.31 9.50 5.68
CA GLU A 94 -16.53 10.23 5.34
C GLU A 94 -17.40 10.43 6.60
N GLN A 95 -17.61 9.37 7.38
CA GLN A 95 -18.37 9.44 8.63
C GLN A 95 -17.72 10.41 9.63
N LEU A 96 -16.40 10.36 9.83
CA LEU A 96 -15.69 11.25 10.74
C LEU A 96 -15.81 12.72 10.32
N ILE A 97 -15.84 13.00 9.02
CA ILE A 97 -16.08 14.36 8.49
C ILE A 97 -17.51 14.80 8.79
N GLU A 98 -18.51 13.95 8.51
CA GLU A 98 -19.93 14.24 8.80
C GLU A 98 -20.15 14.53 10.31
N GLU A 99 -19.51 13.77 11.18
CA GLU A 99 -19.57 13.92 12.63
C GLU A 99 -18.70 15.07 13.17
N LYS A 100 -17.91 15.74 12.34
CA LYS A 100 -16.89 16.74 12.74
C LYS A 100 -15.89 16.20 13.77
N ALA A 101 -15.50 14.94 13.62
CA ALA A 101 -14.67 14.17 14.54
C ALA A 101 -13.33 13.74 13.90
N THR A 102 -12.82 14.51 12.93
CA THR A 102 -11.56 14.22 12.23
C THR A 102 -10.33 14.29 13.15
N ASP A 103 -10.44 14.95 14.31
CA ASP A 103 -9.45 14.93 15.39
C ASP A 103 -9.13 13.51 15.88
N LYS A 104 -10.07 12.57 15.78
CA LYS A 104 -9.82 11.15 16.08
C LYS A 104 -8.73 10.55 15.20
N ILE A 105 -8.56 11.04 13.95
CA ILE A 105 -7.48 10.59 13.07
C ILE A 105 -6.12 11.08 13.58
N SER A 106 -6.02 12.34 14.00
CA SER A 106 -4.81 12.89 14.59
C SER A 106 -4.46 12.14 15.88
N ARG A 107 -5.46 11.88 16.75
CA ARG A 107 -5.28 11.06 17.94
C ARG A 107 -4.81 9.64 17.62
N LEU A 108 -5.34 9.01 16.58
CA LEU A 108 -4.92 7.67 16.16
C LEU A 108 -3.44 7.66 15.69
N ILE A 109 -3.02 8.67 14.91
CA ILE A 109 -1.63 8.84 14.47
C ILE A 109 -0.70 9.01 15.68
N GLU A 110 -1.08 9.84 16.65
CA GLU A 110 -0.33 10.06 17.89
C GLU A 110 -0.26 8.79 18.75
N LEU A 111 -1.39 8.12 18.96
CA LEU A 111 -1.51 6.90 19.75
C LEU A 111 -0.59 5.79 19.24
N LEU A 112 -0.59 5.57 17.91
CA LEU A 112 0.23 4.57 17.25
C LEU A 112 1.65 5.08 16.92
N LYS A 113 1.92 6.37 17.10
CA LYS A 113 3.17 7.04 16.75
C LYS A 113 3.54 6.80 15.29
N THR A 114 2.54 6.82 14.40
CA THR A 114 2.72 6.64 12.96
C THR A 114 3.17 7.92 12.27
N ASP A 115 3.76 7.80 11.08
CA ASP A 115 4.24 8.96 10.31
C ASP A 115 3.11 9.62 9.51
N GLY A 116 1.93 8.99 9.49
CA GLY A 116 0.74 9.44 8.77
C GLY A 116 -0.31 8.35 8.71
N ILE A 117 -1.24 8.49 7.78
CA ILE A 117 -2.36 7.59 7.61
C ILE A 117 -2.53 7.15 6.16
N ILE A 118 -2.91 5.89 5.96
CA ILE A 118 -3.38 5.36 4.68
C ILE A 118 -4.91 5.46 4.68
N ILE A 119 -5.47 6.05 3.64
CA ILE A 119 -6.91 5.98 3.38
C ILE A 119 -7.12 4.97 2.26
N HIS A 120 -7.74 3.83 2.60
CA HIS A 120 -8.07 2.86 1.56
C HIS A 120 -9.45 3.13 0.97
N VAL A 121 -9.52 3.01 -0.36
CA VAL A 121 -10.74 3.24 -1.16
C VAL A 121 -11.19 1.89 -1.69
N ASN A 122 -12.35 1.42 -1.21
CA ASN A 122 -12.79 0.04 -1.37
C ASN A 122 -14.29 -0.08 -1.71
N PRO A 123 -14.83 0.65 -2.71
CA PRO A 123 -16.27 0.76 -2.93
C PRO A 123 -16.95 -0.59 -3.20
N PHE A 124 -16.33 -1.48 -3.93
CA PHE A 124 -16.90 -2.81 -4.20
C PHE A 124 -16.79 -3.74 -3.00
N GLN A 125 -15.73 -3.65 -2.21
CA GLN A 125 -15.64 -4.39 -0.97
C GLN A 125 -16.81 -4.01 -0.06
N GLU A 126 -17.02 -2.71 0.18
CA GLU A 126 -18.13 -2.22 1.00
C GLU A 126 -19.50 -2.62 0.44
N ALA A 127 -19.68 -2.58 -0.88
CA ALA A 127 -20.94 -2.95 -1.53
C ALA A 127 -21.31 -4.44 -1.38
N PHE A 128 -20.32 -5.33 -1.25
CA PHE A 128 -20.54 -6.78 -1.17
C PHE A 128 -20.32 -7.37 0.23
N GLN A 129 -19.71 -6.62 1.12
CA GLN A 129 -19.53 -7.02 2.52
C GLN A 129 -20.86 -6.92 3.26
N PRO A 130 -21.34 -7.96 3.99
CA PRO A 130 -22.61 -7.92 4.70
C PRO A 130 -22.72 -6.78 5.72
N GLU A 131 -21.60 -6.44 6.37
CA GLU A 131 -21.43 -5.35 7.31
C GLU A 131 -20.87 -4.07 6.66
N GLY A 132 -20.94 -3.98 5.33
CA GLY A 132 -20.35 -2.89 4.55
C GLY A 132 -21.05 -1.56 4.76
N GLU A 133 -20.30 -0.50 4.67
CA GLU A 133 -20.77 0.88 4.84
C GLU A 133 -21.07 1.54 3.49
N ILE A 134 -22.08 2.40 3.47
CA ILE A 134 -22.44 3.12 2.24
C ILE A 134 -21.52 4.34 2.09
N ILE A 135 -20.76 4.38 1.00
CA ILE A 135 -20.03 5.56 0.56
C ILE A 135 -21.03 6.50 -0.14
N LYS A 136 -21.34 7.63 0.49
CA LYS A 136 -22.41 8.56 0.04
C LYS A 136 -21.90 9.60 -0.95
N ARG A 137 -20.61 9.91 -0.91
CA ARG A 137 -19.97 10.95 -1.74
C ARG A 137 -18.88 10.32 -2.64
N PRO A 138 -18.54 10.95 -3.76
CA PRO A 138 -17.34 10.56 -4.48
C PRO A 138 -16.11 10.55 -3.55
N PRO A 139 -15.34 9.46 -3.46
CA PRO A 139 -14.17 9.37 -2.59
C PRO A 139 -13.17 10.53 -2.76
N ILE A 140 -13.06 11.06 -3.97
CA ILE A 140 -12.15 12.18 -4.26
C ILE A 140 -12.57 13.46 -3.52
N ASP A 141 -13.87 13.73 -3.39
CA ASP A 141 -14.38 14.92 -2.71
C ASP A 141 -14.13 14.80 -1.19
N THR A 142 -14.34 13.60 -0.63
CA THR A 142 -14.05 13.29 0.77
C THR A 142 -12.55 13.44 1.07
N LEU A 143 -11.68 12.98 0.17
CA LEU A 143 -10.23 13.14 0.30
C LEU A 143 -9.81 14.61 0.21
N GLN A 144 -10.37 15.38 -0.71
CA GLN A 144 -10.07 16.81 -0.84
C GLN A 144 -10.44 17.58 0.43
N GLU A 145 -11.66 17.39 0.94
CA GLU A 145 -12.11 18.05 2.17
C GLU A 145 -11.23 17.70 3.37
N PHE A 146 -10.84 16.44 3.50
CA PHE A 146 -9.93 16.01 4.57
C PHE A 146 -8.56 16.67 4.43
N LEU A 147 -7.97 16.66 3.23
CA LEU A 147 -6.64 17.23 2.97
C LEU A 147 -6.58 18.75 3.15
N GLU A 148 -7.69 19.47 3.00
CA GLU A 148 -7.77 20.90 3.28
C GLU A 148 -7.78 21.23 4.78
N ASN A 149 -8.11 20.24 5.63
CA ASN A 149 -8.32 20.41 7.06
C ASN A 149 -7.35 19.57 7.92
N THR A 150 -6.28 19.03 7.34
CA THR A 150 -5.32 18.21 8.07
C THR A 150 -3.88 18.51 7.66
N ASP A 151 -2.96 18.42 8.63
CA ASP A 151 -1.51 18.41 8.39
C ASP A 151 -0.94 16.98 8.30
N ALA A 152 -1.79 15.95 8.40
CA ALA A 152 -1.37 14.57 8.36
C ALA A 152 -0.84 14.19 6.98
N ARG A 153 0.21 13.39 6.93
CA ARG A 153 0.66 12.76 5.69
C ARG A 153 -0.30 11.65 5.31
N VAL A 154 -0.82 11.69 4.09
CA VAL A 154 -1.85 10.77 3.61
C VAL A 154 -1.33 9.95 2.44
N ILE A 155 -1.46 8.64 2.53
CA ILE A 155 -1.32 7.71 1.40
C ILE A 155 -2.71 7.28 1.00
N VAL A 156 -3.02 7.28 -0.30
CA VAL A 156 -4.29 6.75 -0.82
C VAL A 156 -4.05 5.39 -1.46
N LYS A 157 -4.87 4.41 -1.09
CA LYS A 157 -4.69 3.02 -1.48
C LYS A 157 -5.99 2.42 -2.03
N GLU A 158 -5.88 1.61 -3.09
CA GLU A 158 -6.94 0.70 -3.53
C GLU A 158 -6.69 -0.72 -2.97
N VAL A 159 -7.65 -1.63 -3.09
CA VAL A 159 -7.69 -2.90 -2.33
C VAL A 159 -7.78 -4.17 -3.19
N GLY A 160 -7.41 -4.12 -4.47
CA GLY A 160 -7.27 -5.33 -5.29
C GLY A 160 -7.79 -5.24 -6.72
N GLN A 161 -8.32 -4.09 -7.14
CA GLN A 161 -8.80 -3.85 -8.51
C GLN A 161 -8.02 -2.75 -9.23
N GLY A 162 -7.22 -1.99 -8.49
CA GLY A 162 -6.47 -0.87 -9.03
C GLY A 162 -7.35 0.36 -9.28
N ILE A 163 -6.72 1.42 -9.74
CA ILE A 163 -7.31 2.75 -9.90
C ILE A 163 -7.34 3.10 -11.39
N GLY A 164 -8.49 3.54 -11.88
CA GLY A 164 -8.68 3.92 -13.28
C GLY A 164 -8.00 5.27 -13.63
N PRO A 165 -7.86 5.57 -14.94
CA PRO A 165 -7.03 6.67 -15.43
C PRO A 165 -7.49 8.06 -14.94
N GLU A 166 -8.80 8.31 -14.88
CA GLU A 166 -9.32 9.60 -14.41
C GLU A 166 -9.06 9.79 -12.90
N SER A 167 -9.22 8.73 -12.11
CA SER A 167 -8.95 8.77 -10.66
C SER A 167 -7.45 8.93 -10.40
N ILE A 168 -6.57 8.24 -11.13
CA ILE A 168 -5.11 8.43 -11.05
C ILE A 168 -4.75 9.89 -11.32
N LYS A 169 -5.31 10.47 -12.39
CA LYS A 169 -5.06 11.87 -12.75
C LYS A 169 -5.46 12.81 -11.61
N GLN A 170 -6.63 12.61 -11.01
CA GLN A 170 -7.09 13.45 -9.89
C GLN A 170 -6.22 13.26 -8.65
N LEU A 171 -5.92 12.02 -8.26
CA LEU A 171 -5.06 11.72 -7.09
C LEU A 171 -3.66 12.31 -7.24
N LEU A 172 -3.08 12.30 -8.43
CA LEU A 172 -1.77 12.92 -8.67
C LEU A 172 -1.77 14.44 -8.41
N HIS A 173 -2.91 15.12 -8.52
CA HIS A 173 -3.02 16.54 -8.22
C HIS A 173 -3.28 16.85 -6.74
N LEU A 174 -3.62 15.85 -5.91
CA LEU A 174 -3.79 16.03 -4.48
C LEU A 174 -2.44 16.10 -3.75
N PRO A 175 -2.33 16.84 -2.63
CA PRO A 175 -1.14 16.92 -1.81
C PRO A 175 -0.99 15.68 -0.90
N ILE A 176 -1.05 14.50 -1.50
CA ILE A 176 -0.86 13.21 -0.83
C ILE A 176 0.60 12.74 -0.92
N GLU A 177 1.02 11.95 0.06
CA GLU A 177 2.39 11.45 0.15
C GLU A 177 2.70 10.41 -0.94
N ALA A 178 1.79 9.47 -1.15
CA ALA A 178 1.91 8.44 -2.18
C ALA A 178 0.55 7.89 -2.62
N ILE A 179 0.53 7.26 -3.80
CA ILE A 179 -0.57 6.40 -4.27
C ILE A 179 -0.09 4.95 -4.16
N GLU A 180 -0.82 4.11 -3.42
CA GLU A 180 -0.63 2.66 -3.41
C GLU A 180 -1.64 1.99 -4.34
N PHE A 181 -1.17 1.24 -5.31
CA PHE A 181 -1.98 0.79 -6.43
C PHE A 181 -3.08 -0.19 -6.03
N GLY A 182 -2.79 -1.20 -5.21
CA GLY A 182 -3.74 -2.26 -4.93
C GLY A 182 -4.26 -2.93 -6.21
N ALA A 183 -3.40 -3.07 -7.22
CA ALA A 183 -3.75 -3.44 -8.59
C ALA A 183 -4.32 -4.85 -8.72
N LEU A 184 -5.03 -5.10 -9.83
CA LEU A 184 -5.56 -6.41 -10.17
C LEU A 184 -4.43 -7.44 -10.35
N GLY A 185 -4.70 -8.69 -9.92
CA GLY A 185 -3.76 -9.82 -10.01
C GLY A 185 -3.19 -10.28 -8.67
N GLY A 186 -3.42 -9.53 -7.58
CA GLY A 186 -3.09 -9.91 -6.21
C GLY A 186 -4.32 -10.31 -5.38
N THR A 187 -4.26 -10.07 -4.07
CA THR A 187 -5.42 -10.20 -3.19
C THR A 187 -6.48 -9.19 -3.60
N ASN A 188 -7.68 -9.68 -3.85
CA ASN A 188 -8.83 -8.87 -4.24
C ASN A 188 -9.88 -8.97 -3.14
N PHE A 189 -10.09 -7.87 -2.40
CA PHE A 189 -11.02 -7.87 -1.28
C PHE A 189 -12.48 -7.95 -1.72
N THR A 190 -12.83 -7.44 -2.92
CA THR A 190 -14.16 -7.64 -3.51
C THR A 190 -14.47 -9.12 -3.71
N LEU A 191 -13.54 -9.86 -4.31
CA LEU A 191 -13.69 -11.31 -4.51
C LEU A 191 -13.70 -12.05 -3.17
N LEU A 192 -12.90 -11.61 -2.19
CA LEU A 192 -12.87 -12.19 -0.86
C LEU A 192 -14.25 -12.10 -0.19
N GLU A 193 -14.91 -10.94 -0.25
CA GLU A 193 -16.25 -10.77 0.32
C GLU A 193 -17.30 -11.58 -0.44
N LEU A 194 -17.24 -11.62 -1.75
CA LEU A 194 -18.12 -12.46 -2.56
C LEU A 194 -17.96 -13.96 -2.24
N LEU A 195 -16.75 -14.42 -1.94
CA LEU A 195 -16.51 -15.81 -1.51
C LEU A 195 -17.06 -16.11 -0.10
N ARG A 196 -17.26 -15.08 0.73
CA ARG A 196 -17.92 -15.19 2.05
C ARG A 196 -19.44 -15.12 1.96
N SER A 197 -19.98 -14.63 0.84
CA SER A 197 -21.41 -14.46 0.60
C SER A 197 -22.09 -15.79 0.22
N GLN A 198 -23.40 -15.75 0.00
CA GLN A 198 -24.16 -16.93 -0.47
C GLN A 198 -23.80 -17.26 -1.92
N GLU A 199 -23.87 -18.56 -2.29
CA GLU A 199 -23.54 -19.05 -3.65
C GLU A 199 -24.32 -18.28 -4.75
N LYS A 200 -25.55 -17.88 -4.49
CA LYS A 200 -26.39 -17.12 -5.42
C LYS A 200 -25.81 -15.73 -5.69
N GLU A 201 -25.31 -15.04 -4.66
CA GLU A 201 -24.69 -13.73 -4.76
C GLU A 201 -23.34 -13.83 -5.45
N LEU A 202 -22.52 -14.82 -5.08
CA LEU A 202 -21.25 -15.09 -5.74
C LEU A 202 -21.46 -15.24 -7.26
N LYS A 203 -22.41 -16.11 -7.70
CA LYS A 203 -22.72 -16.30 -9.12
C LYS A 203 -23.22 -15.05 -9.82
N ALA A 204 -23.97 -14.21 -9.11
CA ALA A 204 -24.50 -12.97 -9.69
C ALA A 204 -23.44 -11.89 -9.88
N TYR A 205 -22.44 -11.82 -8.98
CA TYR A 205 -21.52 -10.68 -8.89
C TYR A 205 -20.05 -11.04 -9.08
N GLU A 206 -19.67 -12.31 -9.29
CA GLU A 206 -18.25 -12.71 -9.40
C GLU A 206 -17.47 -11.94 -10.50
N ALA A 207 -18.19 -11.45 -11.52
CA ALA A 207 -17.59 -10.66 -12.59
C ALA A 207 -16.95 -9.36 -12.08
N PHE A 208 -17.51 -8.75 -11.02
CA PHE A 208 -16.94 -7.54 -10.41
C PHE A 208 -15.56 -7.79 -9.81
N GLY A 209 -15.29 -8.98 -9.31
CA GLY A 209 -13.96 -9.36 -8.83
C GLY A 209 -12.91 -9.55 -9.92
N LYS A 210 -13.31 -9.53 -11.20
CA LYS A 210 -12.42 -9.74 -12.36
C LYS A 210 -12.13 -8.43 -13.11
N ILE A 211 -12.77 -7.32 -12.72
CA ILE A 211 -12.61 -6.01 -13.35
C ILE A 211 -11.53 -5.23 -12.62
N GLY A 212 -10.68 -4.53 -13.36
CA GLY A 212 -9.67 -3.66 -12.76
C GLY A 212 -8.48 -3.42 -13.68
N HIS A 213 -7.45 -2.82 -13.13
CA HIS A 213 -6.21 -2.46 -13.80
C HIS A 213 -5.02 -3.13 -13.15
N THR A 214 -4.13 -3.68 -13.97
CA THR A 214 -2.86 -4.26 -13.53
C THR A 214 -1.87 -3.19 -13.09
N ALA A 215 -0.86 -3.57 -12.32
CA ALA A 215 0.19 -2.66 -11.89
C ALA A 215 0.97 -2.07 -13.10
N GLU A 216 1.12 -2.81 -14.19
CA GLU A 216 1.76 -2.33 -15.40
C GLU A 216 0.92 -1.25 -16.11
N GLU A 217 -0.38 -1.49 -16.28
CA GLU A 217 -1.31 -0.51 -16.85
C GLU A 217 -1.33 0.77 -16.01
N MET A 218 -1.40 0.66 -14.68
CA MET A 218 -1.40 1.82 -13.80
C MET A 218 -0.08 2.59 -13.83
N THR A 219 1.07 1.90 -13.90
CA THR A 219 2.37 2.54 -14.07
C THR A 219 2.41 3.35 -15.38
N LYS A 220 1.87 2.81 -16.48
CA LYS A 220 1.75 3.52 -17.75
C LYS A 220 0.83 4.74 -17.62
N MET A 221 -0.35 4.60 -17.00
CA MET A 221 -1.28 5.71 -16.77
C MET A 221 -0.62 6.86 -16.00
N VAL A 222 0.09 6.56 -14.91
CA VAL A 222 0.86 7.58 -14.17
C VAL A 222 1.91 8.24 -15.06
N ASN A 223 2.70 7.47 -15.78
CA ASN A 223 3.73 7.99 -16.68
C ASN A 223 3.15 8.90 -17.76
N ASP A 224 1.98 8.58 -18.31
CA ASP A 224 1.27 9.37 -19.31
C ASP A 224 0.83 10.73 -18.73
N VAL A 225 0.32 10.76 -17.49
CA VAL A 225 -0.08 12.01 -16.81
C VAL A 225 1.14 12.89 -16.54
N VAL A 226 2.18 12.34 -15.90
CA VAL A 226 3.36 13.13 -15.51
C VAL A 226 4.20 13.59 -16.70
N SER A 227 4.07 12.92 -17.86
CA SER A 227 4.72 13.35 -19.09
C SER A 227 4.04 14.56 -19.75
N LYS A 228 2.75 14.76 -19.48
CA LYS A 228 1.94 15.82 -20.09
C LYS A 228 1.87 17.10 -19.26
N SER A 229 2.16 17.02 -17.98
CA SER A 229 2.03 18.16 -17.05
C SER A 229 3.01 18.02 -15.89
N ASN A 230 3.53 19.17 -15.40
CA ASN A 230 4.36 19.26 -14.21
C ASN A 230 3.58 19.79 -12.99
N THR A 231 2.25 19.87 -13.06
CA THR A 231 1.42 20.44 -11.99
C THR A 231 1.00 19.43 -10.93
N TYR A 232 1.39 18.16 -11.06
CA TYR A 232 1.09 17.13 -10.07
C TYR A 232 1.84 17.37 -8.74
N LYS A 233 1.15 17.09 -7.63
CA LYS A 233 1.67 17.25 -6.27
C LYS A 233 2.19 15.94 -5.68
N CYS A 234 1.46 14.82 -5.90
CA CYS A 234 1.91 13.50 -5.49
C CYS A 234 3.08 13.04 -6.37
N LYS A 235 4.19 12.64 -5.76
CA LYS A 235 5.44 12.29 -6.45
C LYS A 235 5.95 10.89 -6.12
N GLN A 236 5.19 10.13 -5.33
CA GLN A 236 5.62 8.84 -4.84
C GLN A 236 4.55 7.77 -5.11
N LEU A 237 4.99 6.56 -5.41
CA LEU A 237 4.13 5.43 -5.71
C LEU A 237 4.53 4.21 -4.88
N ILE A 238 3.53 3.45 -4.47
CA ILE A 238 3.68 2.08 -3.97
C ILE A 238 3.06 1.18 -5.03
N ILE A 239 3.89 0.56 -5.85
CA ILE A 239 3.46 -0.32 -6.93
C ILE A 239 3.12 -1.68 -6.32
N SER A 240 1.84 -1.95 -6.10
CA SER A 240 1.33 -3.14 -5.43
C SER A 240 0.18 -3.78 -6.22
N GLY A 241 -0.09 -5.07 -5.91
CA GLY A 241 -1.10 -5.87 -6.59
C GLY A 241 -0.52 -6.70 -7.74
N GLY A 242 -0.71 -8.02 -7.67
CA GLY A 242 -0.20 -8.96 -8.68
C GLY A 242 1.31 -9.17 -8.70
N ILE A 243 2.06 -8.51 -7.82
CA ILE A 243 3.50 -8.67 -7.73
C ILE A 243 3.82 -9.87 -6.84
N THR A 244 4.20 -10.98 -7.47
CA THR A 244 4.55 -12.22 -6.78
C THR A 244 6.05 -12.42 -6.66
N HIS A 245 6.82 -11.79 -7.53
CA HIS A 245 8.28 -11.87 -7.57
C HIS A 245 8.92 -10.48 -7.55
N ILE A 246 10.03 -10.34 -6.84
CA ILE A 246 10.71 -9.04 -6.71
C ILE A 246 11.17 -8.46 -8.06
N LEU A 247 11.47 -9.30 -9.05
CA LEU A 247 11.88 -8.84 -10.38
C LEU A 247 10.74 -8.18 -11.17
N ASP A 248 9.50 -8.65 -10.98
CA ASP A 248 8.32 -8.01 -11.60
C ASP A 248 8.15 -6.60 -11.02
N GLY A 249 8.25 -6.47 -9.69
CA GLY A 249 8.22 -5.19 -9.01
C GLY A 249 9.38 -4.28 -9.41
N TYR A 250 10.60 -4.82 -9.49
CA TYR A 250 11.78 -4.08 -9.96
C TYR A 250 11.58 -3.53 -11.38
N HIS A 251 11.05 -4.35 -12.29
CA HIS A 251 10.76 -3.95 -13.66
C HIS A 251 9.82 -2.73 -13.70
N LEU A 252 8.70 -2.80 -12.98
CA LEU A 252 7.73 -1.70 -12.94
C LEU A 252 8.28 -0.46 -12.23
N GLN A 253 9.04 -0.64 -11.15
CA GLN A 253 9.71 0.44 -10.46
C GLN A 253 10.69 1.19 -11.39
N GLN A 254 11.47 0.46 -12.21
CA GLN A 254 12.38 1.07 -13.17
C GLN A 254 11.66 1.74 -14.36
N LYS A 255 10.45 1.32 -14.69
CA LYS A 255 9.59 1.98 -15.69
C LYS A 255 8.93 3.25 -15.14
N SER A 256 8.78 3.37 -13.84
CA SER A 256 8.09 4.52 -13.22
C SER A 256 8.88 5.82 -13.40
N LYS A 257 8.19 6.88 -13.82
CA LYS A 257 8.74 8.25 -13.86
C LYS A 257 8.71 8.96 -12.52
N LEU A 258 7.96 8.43 -11.55
CA LEU A 258 7.93 8.90 -10.17
C LEU A 258 8.76 7.98 -9.27
N THR A 259 9.19 8.51 -8.12
CA THR A 259 9.81 7.70 -7.09
C THR A 259 8.86 6.58 -6.67
N ALA A 260 9.29 5.33 -6.79
CA ALA A 260 8.43 4.20 -6.52
C ALA A 260 9.10 3.16 -5.62
N VAL A 261 8.30 2.49 -4.80
CA VAL A 261 8.66 1.28 -4.06
C VAL A 261 7.72 0.14 -4.44
N ILE A 262 8.15 -1.08 -4.19
CA ILE A 262 7.42 -2.30 -4.51
C ILE A 262 6.54 -2.67 -3.32
N GLY A 263 5.22 -2.70 -3.50
CA GLY A 263 4.28 -3.09 -2.46
C GLY A 263 3.97 -4.59 -2.53
N MET A 264 4.14 -5.30 -1.41
CA MET A 264 3.79 -6.72 -1.30
C MET A 264 2.90 -6.94 -0.07
N GLY A 265 1.83 -7.70 -0.24
CA GLY A 265 0.87 -8.03 0.81
C GLY A 265 0.89 -9.52 1.15
N SER A 266 0.13 -10.34 0.42
CA SER A 266 -0.15 -11.75 0.75
C SER A 266 1.11 -12.62 0.89
N THR A 267 2.14 -12.41 0.10
CA THR A 267 3.40 -13.17 0.18
C THR A 267 4.10 -12.90 1.51
N LEU A 268 4.21 -11.63 1.92
CA LEU A 268 4.80 -11.25 3.20
C LEU A 268 3.93 -11.69 4.38
N LEU A 269 2.60 -11.57 4.25
CA LEU A 269 1.65 -12.06 5.24
C LEU A 269 1.82 -13.57 5.50
N LYS A 270 1.92 -14.36 4.43
CA LYS A 270 2.13 -15.80 4.52
C LYS A 270 3.45 -16.14 5.24
N ALA A 271 4.54 -15.49 4.85
CA ALA A 271 5.84 -15.70 5.48
C ALA A 271 5.87 -15.24 6.96
N ALA A 272 5.14 -14.15 7.30
CA ALA A 272 5.05 -13.64 8.66
C ALA A 272 4.10 -14.42 9.58
N SER A 273 3.28 -15.34 9.02
CA SER A 273 2.35 -16.16 9.79
C SER A 273 3.02 -17.32 10.54
N GLY A 274 4.25 -17.68 10.13
CA GLY A 274 5.11 -18.66 10.78
C GLY A 274 6.13 -18.02 11.72
N GLU A 275 7.24 -18.72 11.91
CA GLU A 275 8.37 -18.20 12.69
C GLU A 275 9.07 -17.04 11.94
N TYR A 276 9.59 -16.07 12.70
CA TYR A 276 10.26 -14.90 12.11
C TYR A 276 11.41 -15.26 11.18
N GLU A 277 12.13 -16.34 11.45
CA GLU A 277 13.29 -16.76 10.64
C GLU A 277 12.88 -17.15 9.20
N GLU A 278 11.65 -17.62 8.99
CA GLU A 278 11.13 -17.87 7.63
C GLU A 278 10.96 -16.57 6.84
N LEU A 279 10.34 -15.56 7.47
CA LEU A 279 10.21 -14.23 6.89
C LEU A 279 11.58 -13.60 6.62
N LYS A 280 12.49 -13.69 7.57
CA LYS A 280 13.87 -13.19 7.46
C LYS A 280 14.61 -13.84 6.29
N GLY A 281 14.57 -15.17 6.19
CA GLY A 281 15.19 -15.91 5.09
C GLY A 281 14.63 -15.50 3.73
N TYR A 282 13.31 -15.34 3.63
CA TYR A 282 12.66 -14.83 2.42
C TYR A 282 13.16 -13.41 2.07
N LEU A 283 13.19 -12.49 3.02
CA LEU A 283 13.63 -11.11 2.78
C LEU A 283 15.12 -11.00 2.42
N GLN A 284 15.97 -11.85 2.94
CA GLN A 284 17.38 -11.94 2.51
C GLN A 284 17.49 -12.32 1.02
N GLN A 285 16.64 -13.25 0.57
CA GLN A 285 16.59 -13.62 -0.85
C GLN A 285 16.05 -12.47 -1.72
N VAL A 286 15.01 -11.75 -1.23
CA VAL A 286 14.46 -10.56 -1.90
C VAL A 286 15.53 -9.47 -2.03
N GLU A 287 16.23 -9.14 -0.94
CA GLU A 287 17.30 -8.14 -0.93
C GLU A 287 18.42 -8.52 -1.92
N ARG A 288 18.86 -9.77 -1.87
CA ARG A 288 19.90 -10.26 -2.80
C ARG A 288 19.45 -10.21 -4.25
N SER A 289 18.21 -10.62 -4.53
CA SER A 289 17.65 -10.56 -5.88
C SER A 289 17.56 -9.12 -6.38
N TYR A 290 17.14 -8.17 -5.53
CA TYR A 290 17.11 -6.76 -5.88
C TYR A 290 18.52 -6.20 -6.16
N GLN A 291 19.52 -6.53 -5.35
CA GLN A 291 20.92 -6.15 -5.58
C GLN A 291 21.42 -6.64 -6.94
N LEU A 292 21.16 -7.91 -7.27
CA LEU A 292 21.56 -8.48 -8.57
C LEU A 292 20.83 -7.80 -9.72
N ALA A 293 19.52 -7.55 -9.58
CA ALA A 293 18.74 -6.85 -10.60
C ALA A 293 19.27 -5.44 -10.84
N SER A 294 19.50 -4.66 -9.79
CA SER A 294 19.99 -3.28 -9.89
C SER A 294 21.37 -3.20 -10.52
N SER A 295 22.21 -4.22 -10.31
CA SER A 295 23.56 -4.28 -10.89
C SER A 295 23.56 -4.69 -12.36
N TYR A 296 22.79 -5.70 -12.72
CA TYR A 296 22.92 -6.37 -14.02
C TYR A 296 21.77 -6.11 -15.00
N LEU A 297 20.58 -5.74 -14.52
CA LEU A 297 19.42 -5.58 -15.39
C LEU A 297 19.22 -4.10 -15.77
N ARG A 298 18.73 -3.91 -16.97
CA ARG A 298 18.28 -2.62 -17.49
C ARG A 298 16.95 -2.84 -18.21
N ILE A 299 16.09 -1.84 -18.18
CA ILE A 299 14.85 -1.86 -18.98
C ILE A 299 15.25 -1.96 -20.45
N LYS A 300 14.68 -2.92 -21.13
CA LYS A 300 14.80 -3.03 -22.57
C LYS A 300 13.99 -1.88 -23.17
N ASN A 301 14.67 -0.95 -23.81
CA ASN A 301 14.00 0.07 -24.61
C ASN A 301 13.29 -0.63 -25.75
N GLU A 302 12.06 -0.22 -26.06
CA GLU A 302 11.43 -0.60 -27.33
C GLU A 302 12.41 -0.19 -28.43
N ILE A 303 12.91 -1.18 -29.17
CA ILE A 303 13.79 -0.90 -30.30
C ILE A 303 12.86 -0.17 -31.29
N GLU A 304 13.06 1.13 -31.46
CA GLU A 304 12.54 1.82 -32.62
C GLU A 304 13.04 1.02 -33.81
N HIS A 305 12.11 0.45 -34.55
CA HIS A 305 12.43 -0.26 -35.79
C HIS A 305 13.09 0.75 -36.72
N PHE A 306 14.41 0.62 -36.89
CA PHE A 306 15.18 1.31 -37.90
C PHE A 306 14.70 0.84 -39.30
#